data_44139229e7469642e2dadc584e5d6e67
#
_entry.id   44139229e7469642e2dadc584e5d6e67
#
_cell.length_a   1.000
_cell.length_b   1.000
_cell.length_c   1.000
_cell.angle_alpha   90.00
_cell.angle_beta   90.00
_cell.angle_gamma   90.00
#
_symmetry.space_group_name_H-M   'P 1'
#
loop_
_entity.id
_entity.type
_entity.pdbx_description
1 polymer ?
#
loop_
_entity_poly.entity_id
_entity_poly.type
_entity_poly.pdbx_seq_one_letter_code
_entity_poly.pdbx_strand_id
1 'polypeptide(L)'
;TSPDDRVIRRPSIAAGHIECADRGLAQRLVDRYGDAAAEMAEAARPGELDPVEGGTACLAELRWSSSCEAVVHLDDLMLRRSRLGLYWRLIRADRPIGIYLLLWPALWALWVAAAGIPPWWILLVFVFGTALMRSAGCAINDYADRDFDGRVERTAQRPMATGAVTPREALAVFVVLSLVAFALVLTLNAKTIAHSFVAVALAAVYPFTKRYTHFPQLILGIAFAWAVPMAFTALHNEIPPVAWVLFAATVLWALIYDTMYAMVDRDDDLRVGIKSTAILFGRFDRLVIGLLQLLMLGLLWQVGLMAGRGVFYQLGLLAAAGLFVYQQWLIRDRDRAACFRAFLNNHYFGMSVFAGLFADYLSSDL
;
A
#
# COMPACT_ATOMS: atom_id res chain seq x y z
N THR A 1 45.68 -15.43 30.39
CA THR A 1 44.89 -14.37 29.74
C THR A 1 44.76 -14.75 28.27
N SER A 2 43.60 -15.27 27.94
CA SER A 2 43.23 -15.71 26.58
C SER A 2 43.16 -14.50 25.62
N PRO A 3 43.60 -14.63 24.36
CA PRO A 3 43.53 -13.57 23.36
C PRO A 3 42.11 -13.13 23.03
N ASP A 4 41.09 -13.88 23.46
CA ASP A 4 39.70 -13.67 23.11
C ASP A 4 38.97 -12.56 23.90
N ASP A 5 39.61 -11.99 24.93
CA ASP A 5 38.94 -11.01 25.80
C ASP A 5 39.07 -9.54 25.34
N ARG A 6 39.66 -9.29 24.16
CA ARG A 6 40.04 -7.92 23.80
C ARG A 6 39.01 -7.14 22.94
N VAL A 7 37.89 -7.71 22.53
CA VAL A 7 36.96 -6.98 21.62
C VAL A 7 35.51 -7.22 21.98
N ILE A 8 35.18 -7.36 23.25
CA ILE A 8 33.77 -7.30 23.63
C ILE A 8 33.48 -5.89 24.16
N ARG A 9 33.29 -4.91 23.25
CA ARG A 9 32.46 -3.79 23.61
C ARG A 9 31.07 -4.35 23.86
N ARG A 10 30.54 -4.20 25.07
CA ARG A 10 29.18 -4.61 25.42
C ARG A 10 28.27 -3.99 24.38
N PRO A 11 27.39 -4.77 23.71
CA PRO A 11 26.44 -4.20 22.79
C PRO A 11 25.61 -3.15 23.54
N SER A 12 25.60 -1.94 23.03
CA SER A 12 24.73 -0.91 23.55
C SER A 12 23.31 -1.25 23.12
N ILE A 13 22.50 -1.80 24.03
CA ILE A 13 21.09 -2.12 23.82
C ILE A 13 20.22 -0.83 23.90
N ALA A 14 20.83 0.32 24.03
CA ALA A 14 20.10 1.58 23.97
C ALA A 14 19.60 1.79 22.53
N ALA A 15 18.29 1.72 22.34
CA ALA A 15 17.57 1.96 21.12
C ALA A 15 17.37 0.79 20.12
N GLY A 16 17.42 -0.49 20.56
CA GLY A 16 17.08 -1.62 19.66
C GLY A 16 18.11 -1.91 18.58
N HIS A 17 19.36 -1.43 18.73
CA HIS A 17 20.46 -1.65 17.81
C HIS A 17 21.55 -2.52 18.47
N ILE A 18 22.08 -3.47 17.71
CA ILE A 18 23.31 -4.19 18.08
C ILE A 18 24.39 -3.85 17.07
N GLU A 19 25.50 -3.32 17.57
CA GLU A 19 26.71 -3.15 16.79
C GLU A 19 27.51 -4.45 16.78
N CYS A 20 27.78 -4.99 15.61
CA CYS A 20 28.42 -6.27 15.41
C CYS A 20 29.80 -6.07 14.74
N ALA A 21 30.88 -6.32 15.44
CA ALA A 21 32.23 -6.11 14.95
C ALA A 21 32.99 -7.43 14.65
N ASP A 22 32.47 -8.61 15.00
CA ASP A 22 33.18 -9.87 14.79
C ASP A 22 32.27 -11.12 14.66
N ARG A 23 32.87 -12.24 14.18
CA ARG A 23 32.18 -13.54 14.03
C ARG A 23 31.66 -14.11 15.35
N GLY A 24 32.33 -13.88 16.46
CA GLY A 24 31.90 -14.39 17.77
C GLY A 24 30.61 -13.74 18.24
N LEU A 25 30.37 -12.48 17.87
CA LEU A 25 29.12 -11.82 18.15
C LEU A 25 27.99 -12.30 17.19
N ALA A 26 28.30 -12.52 15.90
CA ALA A 26 27.38 -13.12 14.98
C ALA A 26 26.95 -14.53 15.43
N GLN A 27 27.86 -15.38 15.91
CA GLN A 27 27.52 -16.69 16.45
C GLN A 27 26.63 -16.59 17.70
N ARG A 28 26.90 -15.66 18.61
CA ARG A 28 26.02 -15.43 19.79
C ARG A 28 24.64 -14.94 19.40
N LEU A 29 24.51 -14.20 18.27
CA LEU A 29 23.22 -13.82 17.71
C LEU A 29 22.48 -15.03 17.14
N VAL A 30 23.17 -15.93 16.44
CA VAL A 30 22.63 -17.21 15.97
C VAL A 30 22.13 -18.06 17.14
N ASP A 31 22.96 -18.24 18.19
CA ASP A 31 22.60 -19.04 19.38
C ASP A 31 21.39 -18.46 20.13
N ARG A 32 21.24 -17.14 20.10
CA ARG A 32 20.18 -16.43 20.83
C ARG A 32 18.88 -16.27 20.03
N TYR A 33 18.98 -16.08 18.73
CA TYR A 33 17.86 -15.75 17.85
C TYR A 33 17.59 -16.83 16.79
N GLY A 34 18.31 -17.95 16.87
CA GLY A 34 18.09 -19.15 16.05
C GLY A 34 18.32 -18.92 14.55
N ASP A 35 17.63 -19.75 13.74
CA ASP A 35 17.87 -19.79 12.30
C ASP A 35 17.70 -18.44 11.55
N ALA A 36 17.06 -17.41 12.13
CA ALA A 36 16.92 -16.08 11.51
C ALA A 36 18.27 -15.38 11.32
N ALA A 37 19.11 -15.45 12.34
CA ALA A 37 20.44 -14.88 12.26
C ALA A 37 21.36 -15.77 11.39
N ALA A 38 21.11 -17.08 11.33
CA ALA A 38 21.82 -18.00 10.46
C ALA A 38 21.55 -17.73 8.99
N GLU A 39 20.27 -17.59 8.59
CA GLU A 39 19.88 -17.22 7.22
C GLU A 39 20.47 -15.87 6.78
N MET A 40 20.51 -14.90 7.70
CA MET A 40 21.09 -13.59 7.41
C MET A 40 22.61 -13.63 7.33
N ALA A 41 23.27 -14.47 8.14
CA ALA A 41 24.72 -14.68 8.10
C ALA A 41 25.13 -15.43 6.83
N GLU A 42 24.31 -16.36 6.34
CA GLU A 42 24.56 -17.13 5.12
C GLU A 42 24.32 -16.32 3.85
N ALA A 43 23.40 -15.35 3.88
CA ALA A 43 23.17 -14.42 2.77
C ALA A 43 24.30 -13.40 2.55
N ALA A 44 25.21 -13.26 3.52
CA ALA A 44 26.38 -12.42 3.40
C ALA A 44 27.45 -13.07 2.49
N ARG A 45 27.70 -12.46 1.34
CA ARG A 45 28.72 -12.96 0.42
C ARG A 45 30.12 -12.74 0.98
N PRO A 46 30.94 -13.82 1.13
CA PRO A 46 32.33 -13.65 1.48
C PRO A 46 33.05 -12.92 0.35
N GLY A 47 33.56 -11.73 0.63
CA GLY A 47 34.31 -10.93 -0.35
C GLY A 47 33.73 -9.54 -0.65
N GLU A 48 32.52 -9.23 -0.23
CA GLU A 48 31.98 -7.85 -0.26
C GLU A 48 32.39 -7.03 0.98
N LEU A 49 33.18 -7.67 1.86
CA LEU A 49 33.64 -7.08 3.11
C LEU A 49 35.15 -7.01 3.05
N ASP A 50 35.72 -5.82 3.20
CA ASP A 50 37.14 -5.70 3.48
C ASP A 50 37.47 -6.52 4.72
N PRO A 51 38.47 -7.42 4.65
CA PRO A 51 38.82 -8.26 5.76
C PRO A 51 39.42 -7.39 6.86
N VAL A 52 38.58 -6.99 7.80
CA VAL A 52 39.12 -6.64 9.13
C VAL A 52 39.61 -7.92 9.74
N GLU A 53 40.85 -7.94 10.25
CA GLU A 53 41.42 -9.09 10.92
C GLU A 53 40.44 -9.66 11.95
N GLY A 54 39.84 -10.80 11.63
CA GLY A 54 38.83 -11.41 12.47
C GLY A 54 37.56 -11.87 11.75
N GLY A 55 37.34 -11.46 10.49
CA GLY A 55 36.27 -11.87 9.60
C GLY A 55 34.87 -11.76 10.18
N THR A 56 34.04 -10.98 9.58
CA THR A 56 32.72 -10.66 10.05
C THR A 56 31.65 -11.38 9.23
N ALA A 57 30.63 -11.89 9.91
CA ALA A 57 29.44 -12.37 9.24
C ALA A 57 28.57 -11.17 8.87
N CYS A 58 28.20 -11.07 7.61
CA CYS A 58 27.29 -10.07 7.12
C CYS A 58 25.87 -10.63 7.13
N LEU A 59 24.97 -9.93 7.76
CA LEU A 59 23.55 -10.25 7.71
C LEU A 59 22.90 -9.42 6.59
N ALA A 60 22.01 -9.99 5.81
CA ALA A 60 21.42 -9.34 4.63
C ALA A 60 20.73 -8.00 4.93
N GLU A 61 20.51 -7.67 6.19
CA GLU A 61 19.89 -6.43 6.65
C GLU A 61 20.81 -5.55 7.49
N LEU A 62 22.11 -5.86 7.50
CA LEU A 62 23.11 -5.06 8.17
C LEU A 62 23.53 -3.87 7.29
N ARG A 63 23.61 -2.70 7.87
CA ARG A 63 24.31 -1.56 7.29
C ARG A 63 25.76 -1.56 7.78
N TRP A 64 26.70 -1.54 6.86
CA TRP A 64 28.11 -1.38 7.16
C TRP A 64 28.45 0.10 7.21
N SER A 65 29.14 0.51 8.26
CA SER A 65 29.76 1.83 8.32
C SER A 65 31.17 1.75 7.70
N SER A 66 31.79 2.90 7.46
CA SER A 66 33.17 3.02 6.99
C SER A 66 34.20 2.40 7.94
N SER A 67 33.79 2.02 9.15
CA SER A 67 34.59 1.33 10.15
C SER A 67 34.31 -0.18 10.23
N CYS A 68 33.60 -0.76 9.27
CA CYS A 68 33.19 -2.16 9.24
C CYS A 68 32.33 -2.60 10.44
N GLU A 69 31.60 -1.69 11.06
CA GLU A 69 30.62 -1.98 12.10
C GLU A 69 29.25 -2.27 11.44
N ALA A 70 28.66 -3.39 11.84
CA ALA A 70 27.34 -3.78 11.35
C ALA A 70 26.27 -3.41 12.39
N VAL A 71 25.26 -2.67 11.99
CA VAL A 71 24.14 -2.28 12.84
C VAL A 71 22.91 -3.08 12.46
N VAL A 72 22.40 -3.89 13.39
CA VAL A 72 21.17 -4.69 13.24
C VAL A 72 20.05 -4.05 14.04
N HIS A 73 18.93 -3.80 13.39
CA HIS A 73 17.68 -3.43 14.08
C HIS A 73 17.01 -4.69 14.65
N LEU A 74 17.26 -4.99 15.92
CA LEU A 74 16.71 -6.17 16.60
C LEU A 74 15.18 -6.19 16.65
N ASP A 75 14.57 -5.04 16.83
CA ASP A 75 13.12 -4.93 16.87
C ASP A 75 12.49 -5.38 15.55
N ASP A 76 13.12 -5.04 14.42
CA ASP A 76 12.70 -5.51 13.10
C ASP A 76 12.87 -7.03 12.95
N LEU A 77 13.96 -7.60 13.46
CA LEU A 77 14.20 -9.04 13.43
C LEU A 77 13.20 -9.82 14.29
N MET A 78 12.92 -9.34 15.48
CA MET A 78 11.97 -9.95 16.40
C MET A 78 10.54 -9.86 15.87
N LEU A 79 10.15 -8.70 15.29
CA LEU A 79 8.85 -8.52 14.66
C LEU A 79 8.69 -9.39 13.43
N ARG A 80 9.72 -9.59 12.62
CA ARG A 80 9.64 -10.40 11.39
C ARG A 80 9.34 -11.88 11.64
N ARG A 81 9.72 -12.43 12.79
CA ARG A 81 9.49 -13.85 13.15
C ARG A 81 8.39 -14.09 14.15
N SER A 82 7.98 -13.10 14.93
CA SER A 82 6.81 -13.26 15.77
C SER A 82 5.58 -13.49 14.88
N ARG A 83 4.64 -14.34 15.31
CA ARG A 83 3.35 -14.50 14.59
C ARG A 83 2.66 -13.17 14.35
N LEU A 84 2.74 -12.27 15.30
CA LEU A 84 2.22 -10.89 15.19
C LEU A 84 2.92 -10.12 14.07
N GLY A 85 4.24 -10.21 13.96
CA GLY A 85 5.04 -9.57 12.91
C GLY A 85 4.74 -10.13 11.52
N LEU A 86 4.50 -11.45 11.40
CA LEU A 86 4.07 -12.05 10.13
C LEU A 86 2.69 -11.55 9.70
N TYR A 87 1.73 -11.41 10.64
CA TYR A 87 0.42 -10.85 10.33
C TYR A 87 0.50 -9.35 10.01
N TRP A 88 1.35 -8.58 10.71
CA TRP A 88 1.62 -7.18 10.41
C TRP A 88 2.11 -6.97 8.97
N ARG A 89 3.01 -7.84 8.50
CA ARG A 89 3.50 -7.84 7.12
C ARG A 89 2.44 -8.36 6.12
N LEU A 90 1.66 -9.37 6.48
CA LEU A 90 0.58 -9.89 5.64
C LEU A 90 -0.44 -8.78 5.31
N ILE A 91 -0.85 -8.00 6.32
CA ILE A 91 -1.79 -6.90 6.15
C ILE A 91 -1.15 -5.62 5.61
N ARG A 92 0.17 -5.62 5.36
CA ARG A 92 0.94 -4.48 4.85
C ARG A 92 0.89 -3.24 5.75
N ALA A 93 0.82 -3.41 7.07
CA ALA A 93 0.85 -2.32 8.02
C ALA A 93 2.23 -1.63 8.09
N ASP A 94 3.29 -2.31 7.65
CA ASP A 94 4.63 -1.77 7.42
C ASP A 94 4.71 -0.82 6.19
N ARG A 95 3.69 -0.83 5.31
CA ARG A 95 3.65 -0.04 4.07
C ARG A 95 2.28 0.61 3.90
N PRO A 96 1.98 1.69 4.63
CA PRO A 96 0.63 2.26 4.73
C PRO A 96 0.14 2.97 3.46
N ILE A 97 0.95 3.07 2.40
CA ILE A 97 0.59 3.76 1.14
C ILE A 97 -0.77 3.30 0.60
N GLY A 98 -1.07 2.00 0.68
CA GLY A 98 -2.35 1.49 0.20
C GLY A 98 -3.54 1.99 1.03
N ILE A 99 -3.37 2.26 2.33
CA ILE A 99 -4.41 2.86 3.17
C ILE A 99 -4.68 4.28 2.69
N TYR A 100 -3.64 5.08 2.46
CA TYR A 100 -3.79 6.46 1.99
C TYR A 100 -4.49 6.54 0.63
N LEU A 101 -4.14 5.65 -0.32
CA LEU A 101 -4.78 5.63 -1.65
C LEU A 101 -6.28 5.29 -1.60
N LEU A 102 -6.74 4.54 -0.60
CA LEU A 102 -8.16 4.28 -0.37
C LEU A 102 -8.83 5.37 0.47
N LEU A 103 -8.09 5.97 1.40
CA LEU A 103 -8.65 6.94 2.34
C LEU A 103 -8.98 8.27 1.65
N TRP A 104 -8.12 8.75 0.72
CA TRP A 104 -8.36 10.02 0.05
C TRP A 104 -9.73 10.10 -0.64
N PRO A 105 -10.14 9.16 -1.50
CA PRO A 105 -11.45 9.26 -2.15
C PRO A 105 -12.61 9.07 -1.16
N ALA A 106 -12.44 8.30 -0.09
CA ALA A 106 -13.43 8.22 0.98
C ALA A 106 -13.61 9.57 1.69
N LEU A 107 -12.51 10.28 1.94
CA LEU A 107 -12.55 11.63 2.51
C LEU A 107 -13.15 12.64 1.52
N TRP A 108 -12.79 12.59 0.23
CA TRP A 108 -13.44 13.45 -0.77
C TRP A 108 -14.95 13.27 -0.77
N ALA A 109 -15.40 12.00 -0.77
CA ALA A 109 -16.82 11.68 -0.78
C ALA A 109 -17.54 12.15 0.49
N LEU A 110 -16.92 11.97 1.67
CA LEU A 110 -17.49 12.41 2.94
C LEU A 110 -17.64 13.94 2.99
N TRP A 111 -16.62 14.70 2.55
CA TRP A 111 -16.69 16.16 2.55
C TRP A 111 -17.69 16.70 1.53
N VAL A 112 -17.74 16.12 0.33
CA VAL A 112 -18.74 16.51 -0.68
C VAL A 112 -20.14 16.15 -0.21
N ALA A 113 -20.35 14.97 0.37
CA ALA A 113 -21.64 14.54 0.88
C ALA A 113 -22.09 15.38 2.09
N ALA A 114 -21.20 15.69 3.03
CA ALA A 114 -21.52 16.51 4.19
C ALA A 114 -21.67 18.01 3.85
N ALA A 115 -21.29 18.42 2.63
CA ALA A 115 -21.15 19.83 2.27
C ALA A 115 -20.30 20.62 3.26
N GLY A 116 -19.23 19.98 3.81
CA GLY A 116 -18.36 20.51 4.86
C GLY A 116 -17.76 19.40 5.70
N ILE A 117 -17.57 19.66 7.01
CA ILE A 117 -17.01 18.68 7.94
C ILE A 117 -18.05 17.59 8.25
N PRO A 118 -17.78 16.30 7.94
CA PRO A 118 -18.73 15.24 8.22
C PRO A 118 -18.87 14.98 9.74
N PRO A 119 -19.96 14.39 10.20
CA PRO A 119 -20.11 13.95 11.60
C PRO A 119 -18.94 13.05 12.02
N TRP A 120 -18.30 13.37 13.14
CA TRP A 120 -17.05 12.74 13.57
C TRP A 120 -17.13 11.21 13.66
N TRP A 121 -18.27 10.67 14.07
CA TRP A 121 -18.45 9.22 14.19
C TRP A 121 -18.52 8.53 12.82
N ILE A 122 -19.15 9.15 11.79
CA ILE A 122 -19.13 8.64 10.41
C ILE A 122 -17.71 8.70 9.86
N LEU A 123 -17.01 9.81 10.10
CA LEU A 123 -15.59 9.95 9.70
C LEU A 123 -14.74 8.81 10.29
N LEU A 124 -14.88 8.52 11.58
CA LEU A 124 -14.13 7.43 12.23
C LEU A 124 -14.48 6.06 11.62
N VAL A 125 -15.76 5.77 11.36
CA VAL A 125 -16.19 4.52 10.72
C VAL A 125 -15.51 4.38 9.35
N PHE A 126 -15.44 5.43 8.54
CA PHE A 126 -14.79 5.37 7.22
C PHE A 126 -13.26 5.27 7.32
N VAL A 127 -12.61 6.00 8.23
CA VAL A 127 -11.15 5.93 8.42
C VAL A 127 -10.72 4.54 8.87
N PHE A 128 -11.33 4.02 9.94
CA PHE A 128 -10.99 2.68 10.45
C PHE A 128 -11.48 1.57 9.50
N GLY A 129 -12.69 1.71 8.93
CA GLY A 129 -13.22 0.77 7.95
C GLY A 129 -12.32 0.65 6.72
N THR A 130 -11.81 1.78 6.20
CA THR A 130 -10.85 1.80 5.08
C THR A 130 -9.55 1.09 5.45
N ALA A 131 -8.97 1.35 6.62
CA ALA A 131 -7.75 0.72 7.07
C ALA A 131 -7.93 -0.81 7.24
N LEU A 132 -9.04 -1.23 7.85
CA LEU A 132 -9.38 -2.64 8.05
C LEU A 132 -9.62 -3.36 6.72
N MET A 133 -10.44 -2.79 5.83
CA MET A 133 -10.74 -3.41 4.53
C MET A 133 -9.54 -3.41 3.60
N ARG A 134 -8.67 -2.40 3.65
CA ARG A 134 -7.39 -2.43 2.92
C ARG A 134 -6.49 -3.57 3.44
N SER A 135 -6.41 -3.75 4.74
CA SER A 135 -5.65 -4.82 5.38
C SER A 135 -6.22 -6.20 5.05
N ALA A 136 -7.55 -6.36 5.11
CA ALA A 136 -8.24 -7.58 4.67
C ALA A 136 -7.97 -7.87 3.18
N GLY A 137 -8.04 -6.84 2.32
CA GLY A 137 -7.73 -6.94 0.90
C GLY A 137 -6.31 -7.43 0.63
N CYS A 138 -5.31 -7.07 1.46
CA CYS A 138 -3.96 -7.62 1.35
C CYS A 138 -3.93 -9.12 1.63
N ALA A 139 -4.60 -9.56 2.69
CA ALA A 139 -4.61 -10.98 3.07
C ALA A 139 -5.27 -11.86 2.02
N ILE A 140 -6.43 -11.44 1.47
CA ILE A 140 -7.12 -12.21 0.43
C ILE A 140 -6.37 -12.15 -0.92
N ASN A 141 -5.67 -11.03 -1.21
CA ASN A 141 -4.83 -10.94 -2.39
C ASN A 141 -3.64 -11.91 -2.30
N ASP A 142 -2.92 -11.96 -1.18
CA ASP A 142 -1.82 -12.90 -0.99
C ASP A 142 -2.33 -14.35 -1.03
N TYR A 143 -3.53 -14.63 -0.50
CA TYR A 143 -4.17 -15.94 -0.64
C TYR A 143 -4.45 -16.31 -2.10
N ALA A 144 -4.97 -15.38 -2.90
CA ALA A 144 -5.24 -15.61 -4.31
C ALA A 144 -3.96 -15.81 -5.12
N ASP A 145 -2.87 -15.13 -4.75
CA ASP A 145 -1.61 -15.10 -5.48
C ASP A 145 -0.57 -16.12 -5.02
N ARG A 146 -0.86 -16.92 -4.00
CA ARG A 146 0.08 -17.85 -3.36
C ARG A 146 0.86 -18.75 -4.33
N ASP A 147 0.26 -19.09 -5.48
CA ASP A 147 0.86 -19.97 -6.48
C ASP A 147 1.81 -19.21 -7.44
N PHE A 148 1.76 -17.88 -7.45
CA PHE A 148 2.48 -16.99 -8.36
C PHE A 148 3.51 -16.11 -7.64
N ASP A 149 3.21 -15.64 -6.43
CA ASP A 149 4.02 -14.67 -5.69
C ASP A 149 5.48 -15.10 -5.49
N GLY A 150 5.74 -16.38 -5.32
CA GLY A 150 7.11 -16.91 -5.20
C GLY A 150 7.96 -16.82 -6.49
N ARG A 151 7.34 -16.53 -7.63
CA ARG A 151 8.00 -16.40 -8.94
C ARG A 151 8.21 -14.97 -9.40
N VAL A 152 7.69 -14.01 -8.66
CA VAL A 152 7.82 -12.57 -8.93
C VAL A 152 8.79 -11.98 -7.91
N GLU A 153 9.88 -11.37 -8.37
CA GLU A 153 10.97 -10.87 -7.53
C GLU A 153 10.49 -10.04 -6.34
N ARG A 154 9.58 -9.10 -6.59
CA ARG A 154 9.05 -8.18 -5.58
C ARG A 154 8.20 -8.86 -4.51
N THR A 155 7.56 -9.99 -4.81
CA THR A 155 6.59 -10.67 -3.93
C THR A 155 7.11 -11.98 -3.34
N ALA A 156 8.25 -12.47 -3.79
CA ALA A 156 8.86 -13.73 -3.33
C ALA A 156 9.06 -13.80 -1.81
N GLN A 157 9.31 -12.65 -1.16
CA GLN A 157 9.53 -12.55 0.29
C GLN A 157 8.24 -12.31 1.11
N ARG A 158 7.06 -12.42 0.48
CA ARG A 158 5.79 -12.30 1.22
C ARG A 158 5.62 -13.47 2.19
N PRO A 159 5.00 -13.24 3.38
CA PRO A 159 4.82 -14.29 4.39
C PRO A 159 4.11 -15.54 3.86
N MET A 160 3.19 -15.38 2.92
CA MET A 160 2.50 -16.51 2.30
C MET A 160 3.33 -17.20 1.22
N ALA A 161 4.08 -16.45 0.41
CA ALA A 161 4.95 -16.99 -0.64
C ALA A 161 6.09 -17.83 -0.05
N THR A 162 6.61 -17.43 1.12
CA THR A 162 7.64 -18.15 1.88
C THR A 162 7.08 -19.31 2.73
N GLY A 163 5.77 -19.49 2.81
CA GLY A 163 5.12 -20.49 3.66
C GLY A 163 5.09 -20.14 5.16
N ALA A 164 5.57 -18.95 5.57
CA ALA A 164 5.57 -18.51 6.96
C ALA A 164 4.14 -18.26 7.51
N VAL A 165 3.18 -17.97 6.62
CA VAL A 165 1.75 -17.86 6.92
C VAL A 165 1.00 -18.86 6.03
N THR A 166 0.12 -19.64 6.63
CA THR A 166 -0.67 -20.65 5.92
C THR A 166 -1.87 -20.00 5.20
N PRO A 167 -2.40 -20.64 4.14
CA PRO A 167 -3.62 -20.16 3.47
C PRO A 167 -4.83 -20.01 4.39
N ARG A 168 -4.94 -20.90 5.40
CA ARG A 168 -6.03 -20.84 6.39
C ARG A 168 -5.90 -19.61 7.30
N GLU A 169 -4.68 -19.27 7.71
CA GLU A 169 -4.41 -18.07 8.52
C GLU A 169 -4.71 -16.80 7.72
N ALA A 170 -4.28 -16.72 6.45
CA ALA A 170 -4.57 -15.57 5.59
C ALA A 170 -6.08 -15.36 5.40
N LEU A 171 -6.83 -16.45 5.18
CA LEU A 171 -8.28 -16.39 5.08
C LEU A 171 -8.94 -16.00 6.41
N ALA A 172 -8.44 -16.51 7.55
CA ALA A 172 -8.93 -16.13 8.88
C ALA A 172 -8.69 -14.63 9.15
N VAL A 173 -7.52 -14.09 8.81
CA VAL A 173 -7.22 -12.65 8.91
C VAL A 173 -8.19 -11.84 8.05
N PHE A 174 -8.43 -12.24 6.78
CA PHE A 174 -9.41 -11.58 5.92
C PHE A 174 -10.81 -11.55 6.55
N VAL A 175 -11.29 -12.69 7.05
CA VAL A 175 -12.63 -12.81 7.67
C VAL A 175 -12.73 -11.96 8.94
N VAL A 176 -11.75 -12.05 9.83
CA VAL A 176 -11.75 -11.31 11.10
C VAL A 176 -11.76 -9.80 10.86
N LEU A 177 -10.88 -9.30 9.98
CA LEU A 177 -10.82 -7.87 9.67
C LEU A 177 -12.10 -7.39 8.98
N SER A 178 -12.69 -8.21 8.10
CA SER A 178 -13.97 -7.89 7.45
C SER A 178 -15.12 -7.85 8.45
N LEU A 179 -15.15 -8.76 9.42
CA LEU A 179 -16.17 -8.76 10.49
C LEU A 179 -16.02 -7.54 11.42
N VAL A 180 -14.79 -7.16 11.76
CA VAL A 180 -14.54 -5.94 12.56
C VAL A 180 -14.96 -4.70 11.79
N ALA A 181 -14.64 -4.61 10.50
CA ALA A 181 -15.10 -3.51 9.64
C ALA A 181 -16.62 -3.50 9.52
N PHE A 182 -17.25 -4.67 9.40
CA PHE A 182 -18.70 -4.79 9.35
C PHE A 182 -19.38 -4.34 10.65
N ALA A 183 -18.79 -4.67 11.81
CA ALA A 183 -19.28 -4.20 13.10
C ALA A 183 -19.31 -2.66 13.19
N LEU A 184 -18.31 -1.97 12.61
CA LEU A 184 -18.34 -0.51 12.49
C LEU A 184 -19.48 -0.04 11.58
N VAL A 185 -19.69 -0.70 10.43
CA VAL A 185 -20.75 -0.35 9.47
C VAL A 185 -22.15 -0.56 10.07
N LEU A 186 -22.36 -1.50 10.99
CA LEU A 186 -23.63 -1.71 11.66
C LEU A 186 -24.11 -0.50 12.48
N THR A 187 -23.24 0.46 12.78
CA THR A 187 -23.60 1.73 13.41
C THR A 187 -24.20 2.74 12.43
N LEU A 188 -24.19 2.44 11.13
CA LEU A 188 -24.72 3.28 10.06
C LEU A 188 -26.15 2.86 9.66
N ASN A 189 -26.71 3.54 8.65
CA ASN A 189 -28.05 3.23 8.17
C ASN A 189 -28.12 1.95 7.31
N ALA A 190 -29.33 1.41 7.12
CA ALA A 190 -29.56 0.13 6.44
C ALA A 190 -29.06 0.12 4.98
N LYS A 191 -29.14 1.26 4.24
CA LYS A 191 -28.62 1.33 2.86
C LYS A 191 -27.10 1.20 2.83
N THR A 192 -26.40 1.89 3.72
CA THR A 192 -24.93 1.77 3.83
C THR A 192 -24.51 0.36 4.23
N ILE A 193 -25.26 -0.28 5.14
CA ILE A 193 -25.04 -1.70 5.48
C ILE A 193 -25.23 -2.58 4.24
N ALA A 194 -26.27 -2.37 3.43
CA ALA A 194 -26.47 -3.12 2.19
C ALA A 194 -25.30 -2.92 1.20
N HIS A 195 -24.81 -1.69 1.03
CA HIS A 195 -23.64 -1.39 0.18
C HIS A 195 -22.35 -2.04 0.69
N SER A 196 -22.19 -2.28 1.99
CA SER A 196 -21.00 -2.95 2.53
C SER A 196 -20.87 -4.40 2.08
N PHE A 197 -21.96 -5.10 1.82
CA PHE A 197 -21.92 -6.45 1.23
C PHE A 197 -21.38 -6.44 -0.19
N VAL A 198 -21.71 -5.41 -0.98
CA VAL A 198 -21.13 -5.23 -2.31
C VAL A 198 -19.64 -4.93 -2.20
N ALA A 199 -19.23 -4.06 -1.27
CA ALA A 199 -17.82 -3.73 -1.04
C ALA A 199 -16.98 -4.98 -0.71
N VAL A 200 -17.44 -5.83 0.22
CA VAL A 200 -16.70 -7.05 0.59
C VAL A 200 -16.70 -8.07 -0.54
N ALA A 201 -17.79 -8.20 -1.29
CA ALA A 201 -17.83 -9.08 -2.46
C ALA A 201 -16.82 -8.65 -3.54
N LEU A 202 -16.76 -7.36 -3.84
CA LEU A 202 -15.76 -6.80 -4.76
C LEU A 202 -14.31 -7.02 -4.26
N ALA A 203 -14.07 -6.79 -2.98
CA ALA A 203 -12.76 -7.00 -2.36
C ALA A 203 -12.33 -8.48 -2.39
N ALA A 204 -13.28 -9.42 -2.26
CA ALA A 204 -13.00 -10.85 -2.30
C ALA A 204 -12.76 -11.36 -3.74
N VAL A 205 -13.46 -10.79 -4.73
CA VAL A 205 -13.44 -11.28 -6.12
C VAL A 205 -12.26 -10.71 -6.91
N TYR A 206 -11.92 -9.41 -6.72
CA TYR A 206 -10.95 -8.72 -7.57
C TYR A 206 -9.58 -9.44 -7.69
N PRO A 207 -9.00 -10.07 -6.64
CA PRO A 207 -7.66 -10.67 -6.76
C PRO A 207 -7.61 -11.84 -7.75
N PHE A 208 -8.74 -12.51 -7.97
CA PHE A 208 -8.83 -13.63 -8.89
C PHE A 208 -8.96 -13.19 -10.35
N THR A 209 -9.36 -11.94 -10.60
CA THR A 209 -9.69 -11.44 -11.95
C THR A 209 -8.50 -11.37 -12.89
N LYS A 210 -7.27 -11.20 -12.39
CA LYS A 210 -6.03 -11.17 -13.18
C LYS A 210 -5.71 -12.49 -13.91
N ARG A 211 -6.41 -13.58 -13.53
CA ARG A 211 -6.31 -14.88 -14.24
C ARG A 211 -7.15 -14.89 -15.50
N TYR A 212 -8.20 -14.08 -15.56
CA TYR A 212 -9.24 -14.12 -16.60
C TYR A 212 -9.23 -12.89 -17.51
N THR A 213 -8.96 -11.71 -16.97
CA THR A 213 -9.04 -10.45 -17.71
C THR A 213 -7.74 -9.65 -17.65
N HIS A 214 -7.52 -8.79 -18.66
CA HIS A 214 -6.45 -7.80 -18.65
C HIS A 214 -6.82 -6.50 -17.90
N PHE A 215 -8.03 -6.42 -17.33
CA PHE A 215 -8.53 -5.28 -16.59
C PHE A 215 -8.69 -5.53 -15.08
N PRO A 216 -7.77 -6.25 -14.38
CA PRO A 216 -7.89 -6.41 -12.94
C PRO A 216 -7.80 -5.07 -12.21
N GLN A 217 -7.04 -4.09 -12.75
CA GLN A 217 -6.92 -2.74 -12.21
C GLN A 217 -8.23 -1.96 -12.24
N LEU A 218 -9.07 -2.17 -13.25
CA LEU A 218 -10.40 -1.56 -13.32
C LEU A 218 -11.32 -2.14 -12.23
N ILE A 219 -11.30 -3.46 -12.04
CA ILE A 219 -12.12 -4.14 -11.02
C ILE A 219 -11.66 -3.74 -9.62
N LEU A 220 -10.33 -3.62 -9.40
CA LEU A 220 -9.77 -3.04 -8.19
C LEU A 220 -10.29 -1.60 -7.98
N GLY A 221 -10.28 -0.79 -9.04
CA GLY A 221 -10.79 0.58 -9.02
C GLY A 221 -12.24 0.66 -8.59
N ILE A 222 -13.10 -0.22 -9.11
CA ILE A 222 -14.51 -0.32 -8.72
C ILE A 222 -14.62 -0.69 -7.22
N ALA A 223 -13.83 -1.67 -6.75
CA ALA A 223 -13.82 -2.07 -5.35
C ALA A 223 -13.41 -0.92 -4.42
N PHE A 224 -12.38 -0.17 -4.78
CA PHE A 224 -11.87 0.94 -3.98
C PHE A 224 -12.81 2.15 -4.01
N ALA A 225 -13.38 2.45 -5.18
CA ALA A 225 -14.33 3.54 -5.34
C ALA A 225 -15.67 3.29 -4.63
N TRP A 226 -15.96 2.05 -4.21
CA TRP A 226 -17.25 1.73 -3.58
C TRP A 226 -17.46 2.45 -2.25
N ALA A 227 -16.41 2.97 -1.63
CA ALA A 227 -16.50 3.86 -0.49
C ALA A 227 -17.26 5.17 -0.81
N VAL A 228 -17.27 5.61 -2.08
CA VAL A 228 -17.96 6.84 -2.50
C VAL A 228 -19.49 6.72 -2.33
N PRO A 229 -20.21 5.77 -3.00
CA PRO A 229 -21.64 5.63 -2.76
C PRO A 229 -21.97 5.31 -1.30
N MET A 230 -21.08 4.60 -0.57
CA MET A 230 -21.26 4.36 0.87
C MET A 230 -21.22 5.64 1.68
N ALA A 231 -20.36 6.60 1.36
CA ALA A 231 -20.28 7.89 2.06
C ALA A 231 -21.59 8.70 1.89
N PHE A 232 -22.11 8.77 0.66
CA PHE A 232 -23.37 9.47 0.40
C PHE A 232 -24.57 8.76 1.05
N THR A 233 -24.64 7.44 0.99
CA THR A 233 -25.72 6.72 1.69
C THR A 233 -25.65 6.87 3.21
N ALA A 234 -24.42 6.92 3.78
CA ALA A 234 -24.26 7.11 5.21
C ALA A 234 -24.79 8.46 5.73
N LEU A 235 -24.66 9.51 4.91
CA LEU A 235 -25.06 10.88 5.26
C LEU A 235 -26.51 11.19 4.84
N HIS A 236 -26.93 10.78 3.65
CA HIS A 236 -28.19 11.19 3.04
C HIS A 236 -29.15 10.05 2.79
N ASN A 237 -28.74 8.80 2.99
CA ASN A 237 -29.51 7.62 2.58
C ASN A 237 -29.86 7.57 1.06
N GLU A 238 -29.12 8.33 0.23
CA GLU A 238 -29.29 8.48 -1.20
C GLU A 238 -27.94 8.56 -1.91
N ILE A 239 -27.93 8.33 -3.22
CA ILE A 239 -26.73 8.43 -4.07
C ILE A 239 -27.02 9.44 -5.18
N PRO A 240 -26.74 10.73 -4.99
CA PRO A 240 -26.99 11.76 -5.98
C PRO A 240 -26.02 11.62 -7.19
N PRO A 241 -26.32 12.29 -8.32
CA PRO A 241 -25.46 12.23 -9.52
C PRO A 241 -24.00 12.57 -9.28
N VAL A 242 -23.69 13.52 -8.40
CA VAL A 242 -22.31 13.90 -8.05
C VAL A 242 -21.51 12.72 -7.46
N ALA A 243 -22.18 11.83 -6.72
CA ALA A 243 -21.54 10.63 -6.18
C ALA A 243 -21.06 9.70 -7.28
N TRP A 244 -21.83 9.52 -8.35
CA TRP A 244 -21.46 8.67 -9.47
C TRP A 244 -20.33 9.28 -10.32
N VAL A 245 -20.30 10.62 -10.48
CA VAL A 245 -19.18 11.30 -11.13
C VAL A 245 -17.88 11.13 -10.30
N LEU A 246 -17.96 11.32 -8.99
CA LEU A 246 -16.83 11.10 -8.09
C LEU A 246 -16.39 9.62 -8.03
N PHE A 247 -17.35 8.70 -8.05
CA PHE A 247 -17.08 7.27 -8.18
C PHE A 247 -16.29 6.97 -9.46
N ALA A 248 -16.74 7.48 -10.62
CA ALA A 248 -16.04 7.29 -11.88
C ALA A 248 -14.62 7.88 -11.86
N ALA A 249 -14.43 9.08 -11.30
CA ALA A 249 -13.14 9.69 -11.12
C ALA A 249 -12.21 8.80 -10.23
N THR A 250 -12.74 8.23 -9.16
CA THR A 250 -12.01 7.34 -8.25
C THR A 250 -11.62 6.03 -8.94
N VAL A 251 -12.52 5.43 -9.72
CA VAL A 251 -12.22 4.24 -10.53
C VAL A 251 -11.07 4.50 -11.50
N LEU A 252 -11.11 5.63 -12.22
CA LEU A 252 -10.04 6.02 -13.13
C LEU A 252 -8.72 6.24 -12.38
N TRP A 253 -8.76 6.88 -11.22
CA TRP A 253 -7.56 7.09 -10.42
C TRP A 253 -6.90 5.78 -10.00
N ALA A 254 -7.69 4.83 -9.52
CA ALA A 254 -7.19 3.50 -9.18
C ALA A 254 -6.60 2.79 -10.40
N LEU A 255 -7.26 2.86 -11.55
CA LEU A 255 -6.76 2.31 -12.81
C LEU A 255 -5.42 2.95 -13.21
N ILE A 256 -5.27 4.27 -13.06
CA ILE A 256 -4.05 5.02 -13.39
C ILE A 256 -2.89 4.55 -12.51
N TYR A 257 -3.02 4.65 -11.18
CA TYR A 257 -1.88 4.34 -10.31
C TYR A 257 -1.56 2.85 -10.26
N ASP A 258 -2.54 1.98 -10.38
CA ASP A 258 -2.30 0.54 -10.37
C ASP A 258 -1.76 0.04 -11.73
N THR A 259 -2.03 0.76 -12.83
CA THR A 259 -1.32 0.52 -14.10
C THR A 259 0.16 0.90 -13.98
N MET A 260 0.50 2.04 -13.34
CA MET A 260 1.89 2.41 -13.06
C MET A 260 2.58 1.36 -12.17
N TYR A 261 1.85 0.81 -11.20
CA TYR A 261 2.34 -0.28 -10.35
C TYR A 261 2.55 -1.58 -11.15
N ALA A 262 1.62 -1.92 -12.04
CA ALA A 262 1.76 -3.07 -12.93
C ALA A 262 2.91 -2.93 -13.94
N MET A 263 3.34 -1.71 -14.28
CA MET A 263 4.53 -1.48 -15.10
C MET A 263 5.82 -1.94 -14.40
N VAL A 264 5.85 -1.93 -13.06
CA VAL A 264 6.99 -2.43 -12.26
C VAL A 264 7.18 -3.93 -12.46
N ASP A 265 6.07 -4.69 -12.46
CA ASP A 265 6.09 -6.15 -12.49
C ASP A 265 5.92 -6.73 -13.90
N ARG A 266 5.82 -5.89 -14.94
CA ARG A 266 5.41 -6.26 -16.31
C ARG A 266 6.18 -7.44 -16.89
N ASP A 267 7.50 -7.45 -16.75
CA ASP A 267 8.35 -8.50 -17.31
C ASP A 267 8.18 -9.83 -16.58
N ASP A 268 7.95 -9.76 -15.26
CA ASP A 268 7.71 -10.93 -14.44
C ASP A 268 6.30 -11.48 -14.68
N ASP A 269 5.29 -10.60 -14.78
CA ASP A 269 3.90 -10.95 -15.10
C ASP A 269 3.79 -11.68 -16.45
N LEU A 270 4.54 -11.23 -17.46
CA LEU A 270 4.61 -11.90 -18.76
C LEU A 270 5.16 -13.33 -18.64
N ARG A 271 6.18 -13.56 -17.79
CA ARG A 271 6.80 -14.88 -17.59
C ARG A 271 5.88 -15.86 -16.86
N VAL A 272 5.06 -15.35 -15.91
CA VAL A 272 4.15 -16.21 -15.12
C VAL A 272 2.73 -16.28 -15.69
N GLY A 273 2.44 -15.56 -16.79
CA GLY A 273 1.15 -15.57 -17.47
C GLY A 273 0.04 -14.79 -16.75
N ILE A 274 0.40 -13.83 -15.88
CA ILE A 274 -0.53 -12.91 -15.24
C ILE A 274 -0.93 -11.81 -16.22
N LYS A 275 -2.21 -11.42 -16.21
CA LYS A 275 -2.77 -10.38 -17.06
C LYS A 275 -2.85 -9.05 -16.32
N SER A 276 -2.46 -7.95 -16.98
CA SER A 276 -2.55 -6.60 -16.43
C SER A 276 -2.80 -5.56 -17.53
N THR A 277 -3.22 -4.35 -17.13
CA THR A 277 -3.38 -3.21 -18.05
C THR A 277 -2.04 -2.74 -18.60
N ALA A 278 -0.94 -2.86 -17.86
CA ALA A 278 0.39 -2.54 -18.37
C ALA A 278 0.80 -3.46 -19.53
N ILE A 279 0.41 -4.74 -19.49
CA ILE A 279 0.60 -5.68 -20.60
C ILE A 279 -0.31 -5.34 -21.77
N LEU A 280 -1.60 -5.08 -21.50
CA LEU A 280 -2.60 -4.76 -22.51
C LEU A 280 -2.25 -3.50 -23.31
N PHE A 281 -1.88 -2.42 -22.60
CA PHE A 281 -1.58 -1.14 -23.24
C PHE A 281 -0.21 -1.16 -23.96
N GLY A 282 0.69 -2.03 -23.56
CA GLY A 282 1.96 -2.26 -24.21
C GLY A 282 2.76 -0.97 -24.37
N ARG A 283 3.12 -0.64 -25.63
CA ARG A 283 3.86 0.60 -25.96
C ARG A 283 3.04 1.88 -25.76
N PHE A 284 1.72 1.78 -25.66
CA PHE A 284 0.81 2.92 -25.50
C PHE A 284 0.45 3.21 -24.05
N ASP A 285 1.02 2.46 -23.09
CA ASP A 285 0.75 2.59 -21.65
C ASP A 285 0.79 4.06 -21.16
N ARG A 286 1.84 4.80 -21.48
CA ARG A 286 2.00 6.22 -21.10
C ARG A 286 0.91 7.12 -21.70
N LEU A 287 0.59 6.92 -22.98
CA LEU A 287 -0.45 7.69 -23.67
C LEU A 287 -1.82 7.42 -23.01
N VAL A 288 -2.13 6.15 -22.79
CA VAL A 288 -3.41 5.76 -22.16
C VAL A 288 -3.50 6.31 -20.74
N ILE A 289 -2.44 6.17 -19.93
CA ILE A 289 -2.37 6.77 -18.60
C ILE A 289 -2.61 8.28 -18.68
N GLY A 290 -1.96 8.99 -19.60
CA GLY A 290 -2.13 10.43 -19.79
C GLY A 290 -3.56 10.83 -20.16
N LEU A 291 -4.20 10.10 -21.06
CA LEU A 291 -5.60 10.33 -21.41
C LEU A 291 -6.54 10.07 -20.24
N LEU A 292 -6.30 9.00 -19.46
CA LEU A 292 -7.08 8.71 -18.25
C LEU A 292 -6.88 9.79 -17.18
N GLN A 293 -5.66 10.34 -17.04
CA GLN A 293 -5.36 11.46 -16.12
C GLN A 293 -6.14 12.72 -16.51
N LEU A 294 -6.19 13.06 -17.80
CA LEU A 294 -6.96 14.20 -18.29
C LEU A 294 -8.45 13.99 -18.05
N LEU A 295 -8.98 12.82 -18.38
CA LEU A 295 -10.39 12.48 -18.14
C LEU A 295 -10.73 12.56 -16.64
N MET A 296 -9.86 12.04 -15.77
CA MET A 296 -10.05 12.11 -14.33
C MET A 296 -10.09 13.54 -13.81
N LEU A 297 -9.18 14.42 -14.27
CA LEU A 297 -9.20 15.83 -13.92
C LEU A 297 -10.49 16.52 -14.37
N GLY A 298 -11.00 16.18 -15.56
CA GLY A 298 -12.28 16.65 -16.06
C GLY A 298 -13.46 16.21 -15.18
N LEU A 299 -13.46 14.95 -14.73
CA LEU A 299 -14.49 14.47 -13.80
C LEU A 299 -14.40 15.14 -12.42
N LEU A 300 -13.20 15.33 -11.87
CA LEU A 300 -13.04 16.06 -10.61
C LEU A 300 -13.45 17.53 -10.75
N TRP A 301 -13.14 18.17 -11.89
CA TRP A 301 -13.65 19.50 -12.20
C TRP A 301 -15.19 19.54 -12.21
N GLN A 302 -15.82 18.54 -12.86
CA GLN A 302 -17.29 18.39 -12.87
C GLN A 302 -17.85 18.19 -11.47
N VAL A 303 -17.20 17.39 -10.60
CA VAL A 303 -17.57 17.26 -9.18
C VAL A 303 -17.55 18.63 -8.49
N GLY A 304 -16.51 19.43 -8.72
CA GLY A 304 -16.41 20.78 -8.19
C GLY A 304 -17.57 21.69 -8.62
N LEU A 305 -17.94 21.66 -9.91
CA LEU A 305 -19.08 22.41 -10.41
C LEU A 305 -20.40 21.95 -9.77
N MET A 306 -20.63 20.64 -9.70
CA MET A 306 -21.84 20.07 -9.10
C MET A 306 -21.96 20.32 -7.61
N ALA A 307 -20.83 20.38 -6.89
CA ALA A 307 -20.76 20.64 -5.46
C ALA A 307 -20.62 22.14 -5.13
N GLY A 308 -20.58 23.04 -6.13
CA GLY A 308 -20.45 24.48 -5.96
C GLY A 308 -19.10 24.90 -5.34
N ARG A 309 -18.00 24.21 -5.69
CA ARG A 309 -16.67 24.48 -5.12
C ARG A 309 -15.97 25.62 -5.84
N GLY A 310 -15.25 26.44 -5.06
CA GLY A 310 -14.62 27.68 -5.48
C GLY A 310 -13.11 27.54 -5.77
N VAL A 311 -12.39 28.64 -5.53
CA VAL A 311 -11.01 28.82 -5.95
C VAL A 311 -10.03 27.87 -5.24
N PHE A 312 -10.22 27.58 -3.98
CA PHE A 312 -9.30 26.70 -3.25
C PHE A 312 -9.34 25.26 -3.77
N TYR A 313 -10.53 24.77 -4.10
CA TYR A 313 -10.67 23.48 -4.76
C TYR A 313 -9.96 23.45 -6.11
N GLN A 314 -10.12 24.51 -6.93
CA GLN A 314 -9.45 24.64 -8.22
C GLN A 314 -7.92 24.69 -8.08
N LEU A 315 -7.39 25.37 -7.07
CA LEU A 315 -5.95 25.36 -6.78
C LEU A 315 -5.46 23.96 -6.38
N GLY A 316 -6.26 23.22 -5.61
CA GLY A 316 -5.99 21.80 -5.30
C GLY A 316 -5.92 20.92 -6.56
N LEU A 317 -6.85 21.12 -7.50
CA LEU A 317 -6.85 20.42 -8.80
C LEU A 317 -5.66 20.82 -9.68
N LEU A 318 -5.27 22.10 -9.67
CA LEU A 318 -4.09 22.58 -10.41
C LEU A 318 -2.80 21.92 -9.87
N ALA A 319 -2.65 21.85 -8.55
CA ALA A 319 -1.54 21.14 -7.92
C ALA A 319 -1.54 19.65 -8.28
N ALA A 320 -2.71 18.99 -8.25
CA ALA A 320 -2.90 17.62 -8.66
C ALA A 320 -2.53 17.40 -10.14
N ALA A 321 -2.89 18.32 -11.03
CA ALA A 321 -2.49 18.29 -12.44
C ALA A 321 -0.97 18.39 -12.61
N GLY A 322 -0.30 19.23 -11.86
CA GLY A 322 1.17 19.31 -11.82
C GLY A 322 1.82 17.99 -11.40
N LEU A 323 1.23 17.30 -10.42
CA LEU A 323 1.70 15.97 -10.01
C LEU A 323 1.51 14.92 -11.11
N PHE A 324 0.44 14.98 -11.91
CA PHE A 324 0.25 14.10 -13.07
C PHE A 324 1.32 14.35 -14.15
N VAL A 325 1.68 15.61 -14.41
CA VAL A 325 2.80 15.93 -15.31
C VAL A 325 4.11 15.31 -14.78
N TYR A 326 4.38 15.46 -13.50
CA TYR A 326 5.55 14.85 -12.86
C TYR A 326 5.53 13.30 -12.97
N GLN A 327 4.39 12.66 -12.77
CA GLN A 327 4.25 11.21 -12.94
C GLN A 327 4.52 10.78 -14.39
N GLN A 328 4.03 11.51 -15.40
CA GLN A 328 4.32 11.27 -16.81
C GLN A 328 5.81 11.39 -17.13
N TRP A 329 6.50 12.32 -16.49
CA TRP A 329 7.95 12.43 -16.59
C TRP A 329 8.67 11.23 -15.95
N LEU A 330 8.21 10.75 -14.78
CA LEU A 330 8.78 9.59 -14.10
C LEU A 330 8.67 8.32 -14.94
N ILE A 331 7.50 8.05 -15.54
CA ILE A 331 7.25 6.80 -16.28
C ILE A 331 7.78 6.84 -17.74
N ARG A 332 8.45 7.92 -18.16
CA ARG A 332 8.86 8.12 -19.56
C ARG A 332 9.75 7.01 -20.11
N ASP A 333 10.67 6.50 -19.30
CA ASP A 333 11.65 5.48 -19.67
C ASP A 333 11.23 4.06 -19.22
N ARG A 334 10.09 3.93 -18.55
CA ARG A 334 9.54 2.68 -18.00
C ARG A 334 10.48 1.96 -17.02
N ASP A 335 11.43 2.70 -16.42
CA ASP A 335 12.26 2.16 -15.36
C ASP A 335 11.43 1.71 -14.16
N ARG A 336 11.70 0.50 -13.63
CA ARG A 336 10.92 -0.11 -12.53
C ARG A 336 10.86 0.79 -11.29
N ALA A 337 12.00 1.35 -10.88
CA ALA A 337 12.07 2.22 -9.70
C ALA A 337 11.33 3.55 -9.93
N ALA A 338 11.41 4.13 -11.14
CA ALA A 338 10.70 5.34 -11.51
C ALA A 338 9.18 5.11 -11.59
N CYS A 339 8.72 4.00 -12.16
CA CYS A 339 7.31 3.61 -12.18
C CYS A 339 6.77 3.41 -10.75
N PHE A 340 7.56 2.79 -9.87
CA PHE A 340 7.18 2.64 -8.46
C PHE A 340 7.11 3.99 -7.75
N ARG A 341 8.03 4.92 -8.00
CA ARG A 341 7.95 6.30 -7.48
C ARG A 341 6.70 7.04 -7.98
N ALA A 342 6.33 6.85 -9.26
CA ALA A 342 5.11 7.41 -9.82
C ALA A 342 3.85 6.87 -9.12
N PHE A 343 3.81 5.56 -8.86
CA PHE A 343 2.76 4.95 -8.05
C PHE A 343 2.68 5.58 -6.65
N LEU A 344 3.79 5.68 -5.93
CA LEU A 344 3.82 6.29 -4.59
C LEU A 344 3.41 7.77 -4.60
N ASN A 345 3.75 8.50 -5.66
CA ASN A 345 3.42 9.92 -5.80
C ASN A 345 1.90 10.19 -5.84
N ASN A 346 1.08 9.19 -6.16
CA ASN A 346 -0.38 9.33 -6.14
C ASN A 346 -0.94 9.66 -4.74
N HIS A 347 -0.22 9.34 -3.65
CA HIS A 347 -0.60 9.81 -2.32
C HIS A 347 -0.69 11.34 -2.26
N TYR A 348 0.29 12.04 -2.84
CA TYR A 348 0.31 13.51 -2.88
C TYR A 348 -0.78 14.07 -3.79
N PHE A 349 -1.10 13.36 -4.90
CA PHE A 349 -2.25 13.71 -5.73
C PHE A 349 -3.54 13.68 -4.91
N GLY A 350 -3.80 12.56 -4.22
CA GLY A 350 -5.00 12.43 -3.38
C GLY A 350 -5.07 13.48 -2.28
N MET A 351 -3.94 13.76 -1.65
CA MET A 351 -3.82 14.80 -0.62
C MET A 351 -4.09 16.20 -1.17
N SER A 352 -3.58 16.54 -2.37
CA SER A 352 -3.76 17.86 -2.98
C SER A 352 -5.22 18.15 -3.28
N VAL A 353 -5.94 17.15 -3.85
CA VAL A 353 -7.39 17.26 -4.10
C VAL A 353 -8.15 17.46 -2.77
N PHE A 354 -7.82 16.68 -1.74
CA PHE A 354 -8.46 16.79 -0.43
C PHE A 354 -8.16 18.13 0.25
N ALA A 355 -6.91 18.57 0.22
CA ALA A 355 -6.52 19.85 0.83
C ALA A 355 -7.25 21.03 0.19
N GLY A 356 -7.36 21.03 -1.16
CA GLY A 356 -8.14 22.03 -1.86
C GLY A 356 -9.62 21.99 -1.52
N LEU A 357 -10.21 20.80 -1.46
CA LEU A 357 -11.61 20.61 -1.07
C LEU A 357 -11.88 21.04 0.37
N PHE A 358 -11.02 20.66 1.30
CA PHE A 358 -11.11 21.02 2.72
C PHE A 358 -11.01 22.53 2.93
N ALA A 359 -10.01 23.17 2.30
CA ALA A 359 -9.82 24.62 2.39
C ALA A 359 -11.01 25.40 1.80
N ASP A 360 -11.59 24.89 0.70
CA ASP A 360 -12.72 25.54 0.05
C ASP A 360 -13.99 25.48 0.92
N TYR A 361 -14.29 24.36 1.55
CA TYR A 361 -15.41 24.29 2.49
C TYR A 361 -15.19 25.17 3.71
N LEU A 362 -13.97 25.16 4.28
CA LEU A 362 -13.66 25.98 5.44
C LEU A 362 -13.80 27.50 5.14
N SER A 363 -13.45 27.92 3.91
CA SER A 363 -13.59 29.31 3.48
C SER A 363 -15.04 29.71 3.16
N SER A 364 -15.91 28.75 2.86
CA SER A 364 -17.33 28.99 2.55
C SER A 364 -18.17 29.15 3.82
N ASP A 365 -17.66 28.73 4.96
CA ASP A 365 -18.29 28.84 6.28
C ASP A 365 -17.90 30.14 7.02
N LEU A 366 -16.95 30.93 6.45
CA LEU A 366 -16.52 32.25 6.93
C LEU A 366 -17.20 33.38 6.14
#